data_3d80f49339b7be019d2fd3f676bac5d3
#
_entry.id   3d80f49339b7be019d2fd3f676bac5d3
#
_cell.length_a   1.000
_cell.length_b   1.000
_cell.length_c   1.000
_cell.angle_alpha   90.00
_cell.angle_beta   90.00
_cell.angle_gamma   90.00
#
_symmetry.space_group_name_H-M   'P 1'
#
loop_
_entity.id
_entity.type
_entity.pdbx_description
1 polymer ?
#
loop_
_entity_poly.entity_id
_entity_poly.type
_entity_poly.pdbx_seq_one_letter_code
_entity_poly.pdbx_strand_id
1 'polypeptide(L)'
;MRSELNIAKEAAIEASGIILNYYKADYEIQEKGYHNPVTTADREADTRLKEILLGRRPNYGWLSEETVDSLDRLGKERVWVVDPLDGTKEFIEGVPNFVVSVALVENGTSIVGVLFNPVTNEAFTAAKGEGAKLNGKTIHCAAKDNVKDMVILNSRSETRGGLWEQYAGTFRE
;
A
#
# COMPACT_ATOMS: atom_id res chain seq x y z
N MET A 1 15.54 3.98 -12.32
CA MET A 1 14.51 3.15 -11.66
C MET A 1 15.02 2.39 -10.44
N ARG A 2 16.16 1.69 -10.47
CA ARG A 2 16.67 0.95 -9.27
C ARG A 2 16.93 1.85 -8.06
N SER A 3 17.43 3.08 -8.27
CA SER A 3 17.63 4.06 -7.19
C SER A 3 16.31 4.44 -6.53
N GLU A 4 15.28 4.72 -7.32
CA GLU A 4 13.95 5.09 -6.85
C GLU A 4 13.26 3.92 -6.13
N LEU A 5 13.40 2.69 -6.65
CA LEU A 5 12.88 1.49 -5.99
C LEU A 5 13.53 1.26 -4.62
N ASN A 6 14.84 1.48 -4.51
CA ASN A 6 15.54 1.34 -3.23
C ASN A 6 15.09 2.43 -2.23
N ILE A 7 14.92 3.68 -2.68
CA ILE A 7 14.43 4.78 -1.83
C ILE A 7 12.99 4.47 -1.36
N ALA A 8 12.10 4.04 -2.26
CA ALA A 8 10.73 3.68 -1.90
C ALA A 8 10.68 2.52 -0.89
N LYS A 9 11.51 1.50 -1.08
CA LYS A 9 11.61 0.36 -0.18
C LYS A 9 12.15 0.77 1.21
N GLU A 10 13.21 1.58 1.26
CA GLU A 10 13.76 2.13 2.50
C GLU A 10 12.68 2.92 3.25
N ALA A 11 11.97 3.80 2.56
CA ALA A 11 10.91 4.62 3.14
C ALA A 11 9.76 3.75 3.69
N ALA A 12 9.31 2.74 2.94
CA ALA A 12 8.25 1.84 3.38
C ALA A 12 8.64 1.05 4.63
N ILE A 13 9.89 0.58 4.73
CA ILE A 13 10.40 -0.15 5.91
C ILE A 13 10.45 0.79 7.13
N GLU A 14 10.97 2.00 6.98
CA GLU A 14 11.06 2.98 8.07
C GLU A 14 9.66 3.38 8.60
N ALA A 15 8.71 3.68 7.69
CA ALA A 15 7.33 3.98 8.07
C ALA A 15 6.66 2.78 8.77
N SER A 16 6.93 1.57 8.31
CA SER A 16 6.42 0.35 8.91
C SER A 16 6.89 0.13 10.35
N GLY A 17 8.11 0.56 10.68
CA GLY A 17 8.60 0.54 12.06
C GLY A 17 7.74 1.41 12.98
N ILE A 18 7.30 2.57 12.50
CA ILE A 18 6.38 3.46 13.24
C ILE A 18 5.03 2.76 13.43
N ILE A 19 4.45 2.20 12.36
CA ILE A 19 3.15 1.52 12.41
C ILE A 19 3.17 0.37 13.40
N LEU A 20 4.24 -0.43 13.44
CA LEU A 20 4.36 -1.56 14.37
C LEU A 20 4.39 -1.13 15.84
N ASN A 21 4.87 0.08 16.19
CA ASN A 21 4.84 0.59 17.55
C ASN A 21 3.39 0.78 18.05
N TYR A 22 2.46 1.02 17.14
CA TYR A 22 1.04 1.21 17.43
C TYR A 22 0.21 -0.07 17.25
N TYR A 23 0.72 -1.07 16.53
CA TYR A 23 -0.03 -2.29 16.24
C TYR A 23 -0.34 -3.07 17.52
N LYS A 24 -1.63 -3.22 17.85
CA LYS A 24 -2.15 -3.82 19.09
C LYS A 24 -1.74 -3.07 20.37
N ALA A 25 -1.50 -1.76 20.26
CA ALA A 25 -1.21 -0.86 21.37
C ALA A 25 -2.30 0.23 21.46
N ASP A 26 -2.11 1.22 22.32
CA ASP A 26 -3.01 2.37 22.45
C ASP A 26 -2.65 3.45 21.44
N TYR A 27 -3.66 3.97 20.74
CA TYR A 27 -3.54 5.07 19.78
C TYR A 27 -4.88 5.78 19.59
N GLU A 28 -4.84 6.97 19.03
CA GLU A 28 -6.05 7.73 18.71
C GLU A 28 -6.62 7.31 17.35
N ILE A 29 -7.95 7.20 17.28
CA ILE A 29 -8.69 6.95 16.05
C ILE A 29 -9.57 8.17 15.79
N GLN A 30 -9.54 8.69 14.56
CA GLN A 30 -10.40 9.77 14.11
C GLN A 30 -11.09 9.33 12.81
N GLU A 31 -12.29 9.84 12.56
CA GLU A 31 -13.05 9.60 11.33
C GLU A 31 -12.83 10.74 10.34
N LYS A 32 -12.28 10.44 9.16
CA LYS A 32 -12.18 11.42 8.04
C LYS A 32 -13.49 11.57 7.28
N GLY A 33 -14.41 10.59 7.41
CA GLY A 33 -15.70 10.52 6.74
C GLY A 33 -16.43 9.23 7.11
N TYR A 34 -17.56 8.96 6.49
CA TYR A 34 -18.39 7.78 6.80
C TYR A 34 -17.57 6.48 6.58
N HIS A 35 -17.31 5.75 7.68
CA HIS A 35 -16.52 4.52 7.70
C HIS A 35 -15.10 4.65 7.14
N ASN A 36 -14.48 5.84 7.28
CA ASN A 36 -13.10 6.09 6.85
C ASN A 36 -12.22 6.53 8.05
N PRO A 37 -11.77 5.59 8.90
CA PRO A 37 -10.94 5.89 10.05
C PRO A 37 -9.52 6.27 9.64
N VAL A 38 -8.87 7.11 10.45
CA VAL A 38 -7.44 7.40 10.43
C VAL A 38 -6.89 7.28 11.86
N THR A 39 -5.71 6.75 12.00
CA THR A 39 -5.05 6.59 13.31
C THR A 39 -3.82 7.48 13.45
N THR A 40 -3.27 7.55 14.66
CA THR A 40 -1.98 8.18 14.91
C THR A 40 -0.88 7.53 14.05
N ALA A 41 -0.94 6.20 13.86
CA ALA A 41 0.02 5.46 13.05
C ALA A 41 0.05 5.92 11.59
N ASP A 42 -1.13 6.15 10.97
CA ASP A 42 -1.23 6.65 9.59
C ASP A 42 -0.50 7.98 9.43
N ARG A 43 -0.76 8.92 10.34
CA ARG A 43 -0.21 10.29 10.26
C ARG A 43 1.29 10.35 10.48
N GLU A 44 1.80 9.60 11.46
CA GLU A 44 3.24 9.57 11.72
C GLU A 44 3.99 8.84 10.60
N ALA A 45 3.42 7.76 10.07
CA ALA A 45 3.97 7.07 8.91
C ALA A 45 3.98 7.96 7.66
N ASP A 46 2.90 8.75 7.39
CA ASP A 46 2.85 9.74 6.31
C ASP A 46 3.97 10.75 6.42
N THR A 47 4.14 11.33 7.62
CA THR A 47 5.20 12.30 7.89
C THR A 47 6.56 11.71 7.58
N ARG A 48 6.84 10.48 8.03
CA ARG A 48 8.12 9.82 7.83
C ARG A 48 8.38 9.48 6.36
N LEU A 49 7.36 9.01 5.65
CA LEU A 49 7.43 8.76 4.19
C LEU A 49 7.81 10.04 3.45
N LYS A 50 7.13 11.14 3.76
CA LYS A 50 7.38 12.44 3.13
C LYS A 50 8.79 12.93 3.37
N GLU A 51 9.28 12.85 4.61
CA GLU A 51 10.66 13.23 4.97
C GLU A 51 11.70 12.47 4.14
N ILE A 52 11.57 11.15 4.04
CA ILE A 52 12.55 10.33 3.32
C ILE A 52 12.43 10.56 1.81
N LEU A 53 11.23 10.44 1.26
CA LEU A 53 11.01 10.46 -0.18
C LEU A 53 11.32 11.82 -0.79
N LEU A 54 10.82 12.92 -0.21
CA LEU A 54 11.12 14.27 -0.66
C LEU A 54 12.52 14.73 -0.24
N GLY A 55 13.03 14.27 0.90
CA GLY A 55 14.41 14.55 1.30
C GLY A 55 15.44 14.00 0.29
N ARG A 56 15.17 12.81 -0.27
CA ARG A 56 16.02 12.19 -1.31
C ARG A 56 15.71 12.72 -2.71
N ARG A 57 14.48 13.21 -2.97
CA ARG A 57 14.01 13.71 -4.29
C ARG A 57 13.17 14.98 -4.13
N PRO A 58 13.79 16.12 -3.76
CA PRO A 58 13.06 17.36 -3.43
C PRO A 58 12.29 17.97 -4.61
N ASN A 59 12.64 17.60 -5.84
CA ASN A 59 11.97 18.11 -7.04
C ASN A 59 10.76 17.27 -7.48
N TYR A 60 10.48 16.13 -6.81
CA TYR A 60 9.32 15.31 -7.13
C TYR A 60 8.05 15.87 -6.46
N GLY A 61 6.89 15.56 -7.03
CA GLY A 61 5.61 15.85 -6.43
C GLY A 61 5.26 14.85 -5.32
N TRP A 62 4.22 15.20 -4.57
CA TRP A 62 3.69 14.40 -3.46
C TRP A 62 2.18 14.28 -3.55
N LEU A 63 1.67 13.06 -3.42
CA LEU A 63 0.27 12.74 -3.23
C LEU A 63 0.16 11.65 -2.17
N SER A 64 -0.57 11.91 -1.11
CA SER A 64 -0.83 10.95 -0.04
C SER A 64 -2.30 10.93 0.31
N GLU A 65 -2.78 9.81 0.84
CA GLU A 65 -4.12 9.69 1.38
C GLU A 65 -4.32 10.57 2.62
N GLU A 66 -3.25 10.80 3.41
CA GLU A 66 -3.32 11.49 4.69
C GLU A 66 -3.00 12.98 4.62
N THR A 67 -2.43 13.44 3.53
CA THR A 67 -2.06 14.86 3.33
C THR A 67 -2.99 15.52 2.32
N VAL A 68 -3.51 16.71 2.67
CA VAL A 68 -4.32 17.53 1.73
C VAL A 68 -3.50 17.81 0.47
N ASP A 69 -4.06 17.50 -0.69
CA ASP A 69 -3.43 17.73 -1.99
C ASP A 69 -3.33 19.23 -2.29
N SER A 70 -2.11 19.78 -2.32
CA SER A 70 -1.85 21.17 -2.68
C SER A 70 -1.92 21.46 -4.17
N LEU A 71 -2.08 20.42 -5.01
CA LEU A 71 -2.03 20.44 -6.48
C LEU A 71 -0.67 20.81 -7.08
N ASP A 72 0.34 21.13 -6.28
CA ASP A 72 1.71 21.45 -6.74
C ASP A 72 2.33 20.30 -7.54
N ARG A 73 1.88 19.08 -7.28
CA ARG A 73 2.29 17.87 -7.99
C ARG A 73 1.93 17.89 -9.48
N LEU A 74 0.90 18.65 -9.89
CA LEU A 74 0.42 18.68 -11.28
C LEU A 74 1.44 19.28 -12.25
N GLY A 75 2.39 20.08 -11.74
CA GLY A 75 3.51 20.62 -12.51
C GLY A 75 4.78 19.77 -12.46
N LYS A 76 4.74 18.57 -11.85
CA LYS A 76 5.92 17.71 -11.68
C LYS A 76 5.90 16.54 -12.66
N GLU A 77 7.05 16.27 -13.28
CA GLU A 77 7.24 15.10 -14.15
C GLU A 77 7.08 13.79 -13.35
N ARG A 78 7.59 13.79 -12.11
CA ARG A 78 7.56 12.63 -11.21
C ARG A 78 6.85 12.96 -9.91
N VAL A 79 5.99 12.04 -9.47
CA VAL A 79 5.19 12.19 -8.25
C VAL A 79 5.27 10.92 -7.43
N TRP A 80 5.62 11.06 -6.15
CA TRP A 80 5.41 10.01 -5.17
C TRP A 80 3.92 9.95 -4.82
N VAL A 81 3.35 8.76 -4.93
CA VAL A 81 1.96 8.47 -4.55
C VAL A 81 2.00 7.45 -3.43
N VAL A 82 1.48 7.78 -2.27
CA VAL A 82 1.59 6.94 -1.08
C VAL A 82 0.25 6.74 -0.38
N ASP A 83 0.11 5.57 0.21
CA ASP A 83 -0.85 5.27 1.25
C ASP A 83 -0.04 4.73 2.44
N PRO A 84 0.06 5.49 3.54
CA PRO A 84 0.90 5.13 4.67
C PRO A 84 0.46 3.85 5.36
N LEU A 85 -0.85 3.59 5.41
CA LEU A 85 -1.44 2.42 6.07
C LEU A 85 -2.69 1.95 5.31
N ASP A 86 -2.47 1.36 4.12
CA ASP A 86 -3.54 0.68 3.38
C ASP A 86 -4.02 -0.54 4.18
N GLY A 87 -5.29 -0.52 4.56
CA GLY A 87 -5.89 -1.48 5.48
C GLY A 87 -6.01 -0.98 6.91
N THR A 88 -6.29 0.32 7.14
CA THR A 88 -6.47 0.93 8.47
C THR A 88 -7.51 0.17 9.31
N LYS A 89 -8.58 -0.33 8.72
CA LYS A 89 -9.60 -1.12 9.44
C LYS A 89 -9.05 -2.45 9.94
N GLU A 90 -8.29 -3.16 9.13
CA GLU A 90 -7.61 -4.39 9.49
C GLU A 90 -6.58 -4.15 10.59
N PHE A 91 -5.84 -3.04 10.51
CA PHE A 91 -4.92 -2.61 11.56
C PHE A 91 -5.65 -2.39 12.90
N ILE A 92 -6.76 -1.64 12.90
CA ILE A 92 -7.59 -1.38 14.10
C ILE A 92 -8.15 -2.69 14.67
N GLU A 93 -8.59 -3.61 13.83
CA GLU A 93 -9.10 -4.93 14.24
C GLU A 93 -7.99 -5.92 14.65
N GLY A 94 -6.70 -5.53 14.55
CA GLY A 94 -5.55 -6.38 14.89
C GLY A 94 -5.32 -7.52 13.89
N VAL A 95 -5.85 -7.39 12.67
CA VAL A 95 -5.67 -8.35 11.56
C VAL A 95 -4.42 -7.95 10.77
N PRO A 96 -3.50 -8.89 10.44
CA PRO A 96 -2.21 -8.56 9.81
C PRO A 96 -2.31 -8.32 8.28
N ASN A 97 -3.44 -7.79 7.81
CA ASN A 97 -3.70 -7.56 6.38
C ASN A 97 -3.67 -6.05 6.07
N PHE A 98 -2.55 -5.42 6.33
CA PHE A 98 -2.29 -4.02 6.00
C PHE A 98 -0.87 -3.84 5.47
N VAL A 99 -0.66 -2.80 4.68
CA VAL A 99 0.63 -2.53 4.04
C VAL A 99 0.95 -1.04 4.02
N VAL A 100 2.24 -0.71 3.94
CA VAL A 100 2.70 0.59 3.45
C VAL A 100 2.78 0.50 1.94
N SER A 101 2.09 1.40 1.25
CA SER A 101 2.06 1.48 -0.21
C SER A 101 2.81 2.71 -0.70
N VAL A 102 3.81 2.51 -1.56
CA VAL A 102 4.61 3.60 -2.17
C VAL A 102 4.73 3.36 -3.66
N ALA A 103 4.30 4.32 -4.46
CA ALA A 103 4.49 4.30 -5.91
C ALA A 103 5.21 5.56 -6.39
N LEU A 104 5.98 5.43 -7.48
CA LEU A 104 6.49 6.55 -8.25
C LEU A 104 5.78 6.57 -9.60
N VAL A 105 5.16 7.69 -9.89
CA VAL A 105 4.47 7.95 -11.17
C VAL A 105 5.30 8.96 -11.96
N GLU A 106 5.56 8.67 -13.24
CA GLU A 106 6.22 9.55 -14.20
C GLU A 106 5.27 9.81 -15.36
N ASN A 107 4.92 11.08 -15.59
CA ASN A 107 4.00 11.48 -16.66
C ASN A 107 2.71 10.64 -16.71
N GLY A 108 2.09 10.39 -15.56
CA GLY A 108 0.86 9.62 -15.44
C GLY A 108 1.02 8.10 -15.51
N THR A 109 2.25 7.60 -15.65
CA THR A 109 2.54 6.15 -15.68
C THR A 109 3.28 5.72 -14.43
N SER A 110 2.78 4.69 -13.73
CA SER A 110 3.50 4.10 -12.60
C SER A 110 4.78 3.40 -13.08
N ILE A 111 5.93 3.79 -12.52
CA ILE A 111 7.25 3.24 -12.91
C ILE A 111 7.95 2.46 -11.78
N VAL A 112 7.55 2.68 -10.53
CA VAL A 112 8.00 1.95 -9.35
C VAL A 112 6.81 1.71 -8.45
N GLY A 113 6.73 0.54 -7.82
CA GLY A 113 5.75 0.19 -6.80
C GLY A 113 6.37 -0.65 -5.70
N VAL A 114 6.00 -0.35 -4.45
CA VAL A 114 6.35 -1.10 -3.25
C VAL A 114 5.10 -1.24 -2.40
N LEU A 115 4.79 -2.48 -2.01
CA LEU A 115 3.85 -2.80 -0.94
C LEU A 115 4.62 -3.57 0.13
N PHE A 116 4.63 -3.07 1.35
CA PHE A 116 5.33 -3.72 2.45
C PHE A 116 4.39 -4.02 3.60
N ASN A 117 4.18 -5.31 3.87
CA ASN A 117 3.46 -5.76 5.07
C ASN A 117 4.47 -5.97 6.21
N PRO A 118 4.42 -5.16 7.28
CA PRO A 118 5.40 -5.25 8.34
C PRO A 118 5.20 -6.44 9.29
N VAL A 119 3.99 -6.99 9.35
CA VAL A 119 3.68 -8.12 10.24
C VAL A 119 4.16 -9.44 9.64
N THR A 120 3.94 -9.63 8.33
CA THR A 120 4.38 -10.84 7.61
C THR A 120 5.78 -10.69 7.03
N ASN A 121 6.38 -9.48 7.10
CA ASN A 121 7.67 -9.13 6.50
C ASN A 121 7.71 -9.45 4.99
N GLU A 122 6.62 -9.14 4.28
CA GLU A 122 6.48 -9.34 2.86
C GLU A 122 6.66 -8.01 2.11
N ALA A 123 7.67 -7.97 1.25
CA ALA A 123 7.94 -6.84 0.37
C ALA A 123 7.63 -7.20 -1.07
N PHE A 124 6.48 -6.75 -1.58
CA PHE A 124 6.15 -6.79 -3.00
C PHE A 124 6.73 -5.56 -3.67
N THR A 125 7.53 -5.77 -4.69
CA THR A 125 8.23 -4.69 -5.39
C THR A 125 8.14 -4.87 -6.89
N ALA A 126 7.97 -3.77 -7.62
CA ALA A 126 8.02 -3.78 -9.07
C ALA A 126 8.69 -2.51 -9.61
N ALA A 127 9.37 -2.64 -10.74
CA ALA A 127 9.82 -1.51 -11.54
C ALA A 127 9.50 -1.78 -13.00
N LYS A 128 9.15 -0.72 -13.73
CA LYS A 128 8.76 -0.80 -15.15
C LYS A 128 9.85 -1.52 -15.96
N GLY A 129 9.47 -2.62 -16.62
CA GLY A 129 10.38 -3.47 -17.41
C GLY A 129 11.21 -4.47 -16.62
N GLU A 130 11.13 -4.49 -15.26
CA GLU A 130 11.90 -5.44 -14.43
C GLU A 130 11.04 -6.55 -13.79
N GLY A 131 9.70 -6.53 -14.04
CA GLY A 131 8.76 -7.49 -13.46
C GLY A 131 8.48 -7.23 -11.98
N ALA A 132 7.75 -8.15 -11.35
CA ALA A 132 7.38 -8.08 -9.93
C ALA A 132 8.16 -9.11 -9.09
N LYS A 133 8.41 -8.76 -7.83
CA LYS A 133 9.16 -9.59 -6.88
C LYS A 133 8.49 -9.59 -5.50
N LEU A 134 8.53 -10.73 -4.83
CA LEU A 134 8.22 -10.88 -3.41
C LEU A 134 9.51 -11.22 -2.67
N ASN A 135 9.92 -10.37 -1.72
CA ASN A 135 11.16 -10.52 -0.96
C ASN A 135 12.38 -10.79 -1.87
N GLY A 136 12.44 -10.06 -3.00
CA GLY A 136 13.51 -10.17 -4.00
C GLY A 136 13.40 -11.35 -4.97
N LYS A 137 12.49 -12.29 -4.76
CA LYS A 137 12.23 -13.42 -5.67
C LYS A 137 11.18 -13.03 -6.70
N THR A 138 11.44 -13.28 -7.98
CA THR A 138 10.51 -13.01 -9.07
C THR A 138 9.20 -13.78 -8.87
N ILE A 139 8.08 -13.10 -9.07
CA ILE A 139 6.73 -13.66 -9.02
C ILE A 139 6.05 -13.46 -10.38
N HIS A 140 5.13 -14.35 -10.69
CA HIS A 140 4.33 -14.32 -11.91
C HIS A 140 2.86 -14.59 -11.57
N CYS A 141 1.96 -14.12 -12.42
CA CYS A 141 0.55 -14.50 -12.34
C CYS A 141 0.39 -16.01 -12.52
N ALA A 142 -0.59 -16.60 -11.85
CA ALA A 142 -0.94 -18.00 -12.06
C ALA A 142 -1.40 -18.23 -13.52
N ALA A 143 -0.89 -19.28 -14.14
CA ALA A 143 -1.28 -19.68 -15.49
C ALA A 143 -2.58 -20.50 -15.48
N LYS A 144 -3.64 -20.00 -14.80
CA LYS A 144 -4.95 -20.63 -14.75
C LYS A 144 -5.90 -19.85 -15.65
N ASP A 145 -6.52 -20.54 -16.57
CA ASP A 145 -7.49 -20.04 -17.55
C ASP A 145 -8.93 -20.52 -17.29
N ASN A 146 -9.10 -21.56 -16.45
CA ASN A 146 -10.39 -22.07 -16.05
C ASN A 146 -10.77 -21.52 -14.68
N VAL A 147 -11.91 -20.85 -14.61
CA VAL A 147 -12.47 -20.23 -13.39
C VAL A 147 -12.62 -21.25 -12.24
N LYS A 148 -12.96 -22.50 -12.56
CA LYS A 148 -13.13 -23.58 -11.55
C LYS A 148 -11.82 -23.97 -10.84
N ASP A 149 -10.67 -23.62 -11.43
CA ASP A 149 -9.35 -23.88 -10.85
C ASP A 149 -8.78 -22.67 -10.12
N MET A 150 -9.49 -21.53 -10.17
CA MET A 150 -9.06 -20.29 -9.53
C MET A 150 -9.54 -20.23 -8.08
N VAL A 151 -8.67 -19.69 -7.22
CA VAL A 151 -9.01 -19.27 -5.86
C VAL A 151 -9.25 -17.77 -5.90
N ILE A 152 -10.40 -17.33 -5.41
CA ILE A 152 -10.73 -15.92 -5.32
C ILE A 152 -10.35 -15.36 -3.94
N LEU A 153 -9.78 -14.17 -3.93
CA LEU A 153 -9.61 -13.37 -2.74
C LEU A 153 -10.64 -12.24 -2.78
N ASN A 154 -11.47 -12.18 -1.77
CA ASN A 154 -12.49 -11.15 -1.62
C ASN A 154 -12.28 -10.36 -0.32
N SER A 155 -12.82 -9.15 -0.26
CA SER A 155 -12.75 -8.36 0.96
C SER A 155 -13.66 -8.94 2.06
N ARG A 156 -13.28 -8.76 3.31
CA ARG A 156 -14.08 -9.17 4.47
C ARG A 156 -15.44 -8.47 4.52
N SER A 157 -15.50 -7.20 4.09
CA SER A 157 -16.73 -6.42 4.02
C SER A 157 -17.68 -6.95 2.93
N GLU A 158 -17.17 -7.31 1.76
CA GLU A 158 -17.95 -7.94 0.69
C GLU A 158 -18.50 -9.30 1.11
N THR A 159 -17.69 -10.10 1.80
CA THR A 159 -18.12 -11.38 2.35
C THR A 159 -19.24 -11.21 3.37
N ARG A 160 -19.09 -10.28 4.32
CA ARG A 160 -20.14 -9.95 5.30
C ARG A 160 -21.42 -9.43 4.63
N GLY A 161 -21.28 -8.71 3.51
CA GLY A 161 -22.38 -8.18 2.71
C GLY A 161 -23.07 -9.21 1.80
N GLY A 162 -22.60 -10.47 1.77
CA GLY A 162 -23.17 -11.54 0.95
C GLY A 162 -22.95 -11.37 -0.56
N LEU A 163 -22.06 -10.46 -0.99
CA LEU A 163 -21.86 -10.15 -2.41
C LEU A 163 -21.37 -11.35 -3.23
N TRP A 164 -20.71 -12.31 -2.58
CA TRP A 164 -20.10 -13.47 -3.21
C TRP A 164 -21.01 -14.72 -3.20
N GLU A 165 -22.15 -14.71 -2.49
CA GLU A 165 -23.08 -15.85 -2.39
C GLU A 165 -23.58 -16.31 -3.75
N GLN A 166 -23.83 -15.37 -4.67
CA GLN A 166 -24.28 -15.65 -6.04
C GLN A 166 -23.24 -16.44 -6.88
N TYR A 167 -21.99 -16.50 -6.44
CA TYR A 167 -20.89 -17.19 -7.10
C TYR A 167 -20.48 -18.49 -6.38
N ALA A 168 -21.29 -18.95 -5.41
CA ALA A 168 -21.03 -20.20 -4.70
C ALA A 168 -20.86 -21.36 -5.68
N GLY A 169 -19.79 -22.14 -5.53
CA GLY A 169 -19.45 -23.26 -6.42
C GLY A 169 -18.86 -22.86 -7.78
N THR A 170 -18.65 -21.56 -8.05
CA THR A 170 -18.01 -21.09 -9.30
C THR A 170 -16.49 -21.21 -9.23
N PHE A 171 -15.93 -20.98 -8.07
CA PHE A 171 -14.49 -21.01 -7.81
C PHE A 171 -14.11 -22.24 -6.99
N ARG A 172 -12.83 -22.56 -6.96
CA ARG A 172 -12.29 -23.59 -6.08
C ARG A 172 -12.39 -23.14 -4.62
N GLU A 173 -12.95 -23.98 -3.76
CA GLU A 173 -12.96 -23.82 -2.30
C GLU A 173 -11.57 -24.03 -1.70
#